data_03109fa3ea70e14e89625badd52fa487
#
_entry.id   03109fa3ea70e14e89625badd52fa487
#
_cell.length_a   1.000
_cell.length_b   1.000
_cell.length_c   1.000
_cell.angle_alpha   90.00
_cell.angle_beta   90.00
_cell.angle_gamma   90.00
#
_symmetry.space_group_name_H-M   'P 1'
#
loop_
_entity.id
_entity.type
_entity.pdbx_description
1 polymer ?
#
loop_
_entity_poly.entity_id
_entity_poly.type
_entity_poly.pdbx_seq_one_letter_code
_entity_poly.pdbx_strand_id
1 'polypeptide(L)'
;MGVITNGTAVLGLGNIGPLASKPVMEGKGVLFKRFAGIDVFDIEIAQNDPDKFIEAVASLEPTFGGINLEDIKAPECFKIERELRERMNLSLIHI
;
A
#
# COMPACT_ATOMS: atom_id res chain seq x y z
N MET A 1 -8.04 -7.72 2.29
CA MET A 1 -6.68 -7.13 2.31
C MET A 1 -6.68 -5.81 1.55
N GLY A 2 -6.00 -4.81 2.08
CA GLY A 2 -5.76 -3.55 1.37
C GLY A 2 -4.40 -3.57 0.71
N VAL A 3 -4.34 -3.34 -0.60
CA VAL A 3 -3.08 -3.09 -1.32
C VAL A 3 -2.96 -1.59 -1.48
N ILE A 4 -1.99 -0.98 -0.81
CA ILE A 4 -1.94 0.47 -0.60
C ILE A 4 -0.63 1.04 -1.13
N THR A 5 -0.72 2.14 -1.88
CA THR A 5 0.43 2.80 -2.48
C THR A 5 0.22 4.31 -2.60
N ASN A 6 1.31 5.04 -2.76
CA ASN A 6 1.26 6.43 -3.23
C ASN A 6 1.89 6.57 -4.63
N GLY A 7 2.27 5.46 -5.26
CA GLY A 7 2.77 5.44 -6.63
C GLY A 7 4.13 6.10 -6.84
N THR A 8 4.98 6.15 -5.81
CA THR A 8 6.26 6.86 -5.89
C THR A 8 7.42 6.03 -6.42
N ALA A 9 7.28 4.70 -6.49
CA ALA A 9 8.36 3.82 -6.97
C ALA A 9 7.79 2.58 -7.67
N VAL A 10 7.05 2.78 -8.75
CA VAL A 10 6.48 1.68 -9.52
C VAL A 10 7.56 1.01 -10.37
N LEU A 11 7.68 -0.30 -10.27
CA LEU A 11 8.71 -1.06 -10.96
C LEU A 11 8.68 -0.83 -12.48
N GLY A 12 9.83 -0.38 -13.01
CA GLY A 12 9.98 -0.06 -14.43
C GLY A 12 9.44 1.30 -14.84
N LEU A 13 8.65 1.98 -14.00
CA LEU A 13 7.99 3.24 -14.33
C LEU A 13 8.36 4.39 -13.39
N GLY A 14 8.87 4.08 -12.18
CA GLY A 14 9.32 5.09 -11.23
C GLY A 14 8.17 5.81 -10.52
N ASN A 15 8.36 7.10 -10.29
CA ASN A 15 7.40 7.96 -9.59
C ASN A 15 6.32 8.45 -10.56
N ILE A 16 5.32 7.61 -10.81
CA ILE A 16 4.23 7.94 -11.74
C ILE A 16 3.00 8.52 -11.04
N GLY A 17 3.00 8.53 -9.70
CA GLY A 17 1.90 9.05 -8.90
C GLY A 17 0.79 8.03 -8.64
N PRO A 18 -0.11 8.35 -7.71
CA PRO A 18 -1.14 7.42 -7.28
C PRO A 18 -2.15 7.06 -8.37
N LEU A 19 -2.61 8.03 -9.15
CA LEU A 19 -3.61 7.77 -10.18
C LEU A 19 -3.09 6.82 -11.26
N ALA A 20 -1.88 7.07 -11.77
CA ALA A 20 -1.29 6.24 -12.81
C ALA A 20 -0.87 4.86 -12.30
N SER A 21 -0.70 4.67 -10.99
CA SER A 21 -0.37 3.37 -10.40
C SER A 21 -1.56 2.43 -10.29
N LYS A 22 -2.79 2.93 -10.44
CA LYS A 22 -3.99 2.12 -10.21
C LYS A 22 -4.04 0.83 -11.04
N PRO A 23 -3.75 0.82 -12.35
CA PRO A 23 -3.75 -0.44 -13.11
C PRO A 23 -2.80 -1.49 -12.55
N VAL A 24 -1.63 -1.06 -12.05
CA VAL A 24 -0.65 -1.98 -11.46
C VAL A 24 -1.20 -2.58 -10.17
N MET A 25 -1.83 -1.75 -9.33
CA MET A 25 -2.40 -2.20 -8.06
C MET A 25 -3.62 -3.12 -8.29
N GLU A 26 -4.44 -2.86 -9.29
CA GLU A 26 -5.52 -3.76 -9.68
C GLU A 26 -4.97 -5.12 -10.12
N GLY A 27 -3.86 -5.13 -10.84
CA GLY A 27 -3.16 -6.35 -11.21
C GLY A 27 -2.68 -7.14 -9.99
N LYS A 28 -2.16 -6.47 -8.97
CA LYS A 28 -1.80 -7.11 -7.70
C LYS A 28 -3.02 -7.77 -7.05
N GLY A 29 -4.16 -7.09 -7.06
CA GLY A 29 -5.41 -7.65 -6.53
C GLY A 29 -5.83 -8.94 -7.24
N VAL A 30 -5.70 -8.97 -8.55
CA VAL A 30 -5.97 -10.17 -9.35
C VAL A 30 -5.06 -11.32 -8.95
N LEU A 31 -3.76 -11.05 -8.75
CA LEU A 31 -2.80 -12.08 -8.34
C LEU A 31 -3.13 -12.65 -6.96
N PHE A 32 -3.47 -11.81 -5.99
CA PHE A 32 -3.88 -12.27 -4.66
C PHE A 32 -5.13 -13.15 -4.73
N LYS A 33 -6.11 -12.77 -5.55
CA LYS A 33 -7.33 -13.55 -5.70
C LYS A 33 -7.05 -14.89 -6.37
N ARG A 34 -6.26 -14.88 -7.44
CA ARG A 34 -5.98 -16.10 -8.22
C ARG A 34 -5.13 -17.11 -7.44
N PHE A 35 -4.08 -16.64 -6.75
CA PHE A 35 -3.11 -17.55 -6.13
C PHE A 35 -3.34 -17.81 -4.64
N ALA A 36 -4.06 -16.95 -3.95
CA ALA A 36 -4.29 -17.09 -2.52
C ALA A 36 -5.78 -17.06 -2.13
N GLY A 37 -6.69 -16.80 -3.08
CA GLY A 37 -8.12 -16.72 -2.79
C GLY A 37 -8.49 -15.52 -1.92
N ILE A 38 -7.64 -14.48 -1.88
CA ILE A 38 -7.82 -13.31 -1.02
C ILE A 38 -8.46 -12.19 -1.82
N ASP A 39 -9.55 -11.63 -1.30
CA ASP A 39 -10.16 -10.44 -1.87
C ASP A 39 -9.35 -9.20 -1.50
N VAL A 40 -9.14 -8.31 -2.46
CA VAL A 40 -8.30 -7.13 -2.32
C VAL A 40 -9.06 -5.87 -2.69
N PHE A 41 -8.84 -4.82 -1.89
CA PHE A 41 -9.15 -3.44 -2.28
C PHE A 41 -7.82 -2.74 -2.55
N ASP A 42 -7.65 -2.22 -3.77
CA ASP A 42 -6.50 -1.38 -4.07
C ASP A 42 -6.81 0.07 -3.69
N ILE A 43 -5.88 0.70 -2.98
CA ILE A 43 -6.04 2.07 -2.48
C ILE A 43 -4.82 2.88 -2.86
N GLU A 44 -5.04 3.86 -3.73
CA GLU A 44 -4.01 4.79 -4.19
C GLU A 44 -4.20 6.11 -3.44
N ILE A 45 -3.19 6.51 -2.67
CA ILE A 45 -3.27 7.69 -1.81
C ILE A 45 -2.41 8.81 -2.41
N ALA A 46 -3.04 9.95 -2.68
CA ALA A 46 -2.36 11.12 -3.23
C ALA A 46 -1.68 11.90 -2.09
N GLN A 47 -0.68 11.29 -1.46
CA GLN A 47 0.04 11.90 -0.35
C GLN A 47 1.51 11.46 -0.36
N ASN A 48 2.41 12.42 -0.56
CA ASN A 48 3.85 12.18 -0.57
C ASN A 48 4.51 12.44 0.79
N ASP A 49 3.81 13.10 1.71
CA ASP A 49 4.30 13.29 3.08
C ASP A 49 4.13 11.97 3.85
N PRO A 50 5.23 11.34 4.31
CA PRO A 50 5.15 10.06 5.00
C PRO A 50 4.23 10.08 6.22
N ASP A 51 4.27 11.14 7.02
CA ASP A 51 3.45 11.23 8.23
C ASP A 51 1.96 11.27 7.90
N LYS A 52 1.58 12.03 6.88
CA LYS A 52 0.18 12.11 6.44
C LYS A 52 -0.27 10.80 5.79
N PHE A 53 0.59 10.15 5.05
CA PHE A 53 0.32 8.83 4.47
C PHE A 53 0.06 7.81 5.58
N ILE A 54 0.91 7.79 6.61
CA ILE A 54 0.77 6.90 7.76
C ILE A 54 -0.58 7.13 8.47
N GLU A 55 -0.95 8.39 8.70
CA GLU A 55 -2.23 8.73 9.32
C GLU A 55 -3.41 8.21 8.50
N ALA A 56 -3.37 8.40 7.19
CA ALA A 56 -4.44 7.94 6.30
C ALA A 56 -4.59 6.42 6.34
N VAL A 57 -3.48 5.69 6.25
CA VAL A 57 -3.49 4.23 6.25
C VAL A 57 -3.93 3.69 7.61
N ALA A 58 -3.41 4.26 8.70
CA ALA A 58 -3.76 3.80 10.05
C ALA A 58 -5.27 3.93 10.31
N SER A 59 -5.92 4.93 9.74
CA SER A 59 -7.37 5.13 9.92
C SER A 59 -8.21 4.08 9.18
N LEU A 60 -7.63 3.29 8.29
CA LEU A 60 -8.30 2.23 7.56
C LEU A 60 -8.29 0.88 8.29
N GLU A 61 -7.65 0.80 9.45
CA GLU A 61 -7.48 -0.46 10.18
C GLU A 61 -8.78 -1.26 10.35
N PRO A 62 -9.93 -0.64 10.70
CA PRO A 62 -11.16 -1.41 10.91
C PRO A 62 -11.66 -2.17 9.66
N THR A 63 -11.23 -1.75 8.48
CA THR A 63 -11.70 -2.34 7.22
C THR A 63 -10.98 -3.63 6.85
N PHE A 64 -9.70 -3.77 7.24
CA PHE A 64 -8.84 -4.81 6.72
C PHE A 64 -8.31 -5.75 7.80
N GLY A 65 -8.16 -7.04 7.43
CA GLY A 65 -7.42 -8.01 8.23
C GLY A 65 -5.91 -7.99 7.93
N GLY A 66 -5.52 -7.41 6.81
CA GLY A 66 -4.12 -7.29 6.42
C GLY A 66 -3.91 -6.19 5.39
N ILE A 67 -2.69 -5.68 5.32
CA ILE A 67 -2.28 -4.62 4.40
C ILE A 67 -1.01 -5.05 3.67
N ASN A 68 -0.95 -4.79 2.37
CA ASN A 68 0.24 -4.90 1.56
C ASN A 68 0.62 -3.49 1.07
N LEU A 69 1.77 -2.99 1.54
CA LEU A 69 2.32 -1.73 1.06
C LEU A 69 3.11 -1.99 -0.21
N GLU A 70 2.82 -1.25 -1.27
CA GLU A 70 3.40 -1.46 -2.58
C GLU A 70 3.94 -0.17 -3.19
N ASP A 71 5.08 -0.27 -3.85
CA ASP A 71 5.63 0.76 -4.73
C ASP A 71 5.75 2.13 -4.09
N ILE A 72 6.19 2.16 -2.83
CA ILE A 72 6.51 3.37 -2.08
C ILE A 72 8.03 3.54 -2.10
N LYS A 73 8.49 4.73 -2.48
CA LYS A 73 9.93 4.96 -2.65
C LYS A 73 10.70 4.88 -1.34
N ALA A 74 11.95 4.43 -1.44
CA ALA A 74 12.90 4.49 -0.33
C ALA A 74 13.49 5.91 -0.23
N PRO A 75 13.86 6.38 0.96
CA PRO A 75 13.80 5.68 2.25
C PRO A 75 12.46 5.80 2.98
N GLU A 76 11.51 6.55 2.43
CA GLU A 76 10.21 6.80 3.09
C GLU A 76 9.46 5.51 3.40
N CYS A 77 9.57 4.50 2.53
CA CYS A 77 8.88 3.22 2.73
C CYS A 77 9.27 2.53 4.04
N PHE A 78 10.51 2.67 4.48
CA PHE A 78 10.98 2.05 5.73
C PHE A 78 10.36 2.68 6.96
N LYS A 79 10.23 4.01 6.97
CA LYS A 79 9.56 4.74 8.05
C LYS A 79 8.09 4.37 8.10
N ILE A 80 7.43 4.36 6.96
CA ILE A 80 6.01 4.05 6.84
C ILE A 80 5.73 2.64 7.36
N GLU A 81 6.51 1.66 6.92
CA GLU A 81 6.36 0.28 7.37
C GLU A 81 6.52 0.16 8.88
N ARG A 82 7.59 0.73 9.42
CA ARG A 82 7.88 0.64 10.85
C ARG A 82 6.76 1.24 11.70
N GLU A 83 6.31 2.45 11.36
CA GLU A 83 5.29 3.13 12.15
C GLU A 83 3.92 2.47 12.03
N LEU A 84 3.57 1.96 10.87
CA LEU A 84 2.32 1.23 10.69
C LEU A 84 2.32 -0.10 11.45
N ARG A 85 3.45 -0.81 11.51
CA ARG A 85 3.57 -2.02 12.31
C ARG A 85 3.35 -1.75 13.79
N GLU A 86 3.83 -0.61 14.28
CA GLU A 86 3.66 -0.21 15.68
C GLU A 86 2.24 0.23 15.99
N ARG A 87 1.56 0.89 15.03
CA ARG A 87 0.25 1.51 15.26
C ARG A 87 -0.93 0.60 14.96
N MET A 88 -0.78 -0.35 14.02
CA MET A 88 -1.88 -1.18 13.55
C MET A 88 -1.77 -2.60 14.08
N ASN A 89 -2.90 -3.13 14.56
CA ASN A 89 -2.97 -4.50 15.09
C ASN A 89 -3.51 -5.45 14.00
N LEU A 90 -2.73 -5.60 12.91
CA LEU A 90 -3.07 -6.48 11.79
C LEU A 90 -1.79 -6.91 11.07
N SER A 91 -1.92 -7.86 10.13
CA SER A 91 -0.80 -8.29 9.30
C SER A 91 -0.41 -7.19 8.32
N LEU A 92 0.89 -6.91 8.25
CA LEU A 92 1.43 -5.93 7.31
C LEU A 92 2.56 -6.54 6.51
N ILE A 93 2.45 -6.48 5.20
CA ILE A 93 3.43 -6.97 4.24
C ILE A 93 3.97 -5.78 3.47
N HIS A 94 5.30 -5.71 3.35
CA HIS A 94 5.96 -4.72 2.51
C HIS A 94 6.88 -5.44 1.52
N ILE A 95 6.56 -5.30 0.27
CA ILE A 95 7.33 -5.90 -0.82
C ILE A 95 7.90 -4.81 -1.72
#